data_d952d778be02828d78092448bb570abb
#
_entry.id   d952d778be02828d78092448bb570abb
#
_cell.length_a   1.000
_cell.length_b   1.000
_cell.length_c   1.000
_cell.angle_alpha   90.00
_cell.angle_beta   90.00
_cell.angle_gamma   90.00
#
_symmetry.space_group_name_H-M   'P 1'
#
loop_
_entity.id
_entity.type
_entity.pdbx_description
1 polymer ?
#
loop_
_entity_poly.entity_id
_entity_poly.type
_entity_poly.pdbx_seq_one_letter_code
_entity_poly.pdbx_strand_id
1 'polypeptide(L)'
;MSFERAARETLESSALAPYAVRSVSARRRYHERPDAYRTEFQRDRDRILHSTAFRRLQHKTQVFVVTEGDLYRTRLTHTLEVAQIARSIAAALRLNGDLVEAVALAHDLGHPPFGHAGEQELHVLMHEHGGFEHNLQSLRVVDELEVRYAMYPGLNLTWDVRQGIATHATLYDAPKVPAEFAEFSSASLEGQVVDVADMIAYSTHDLDDALHIGLADEHQLAARGIELWIEALQHADHVLARRDTAETQVELDLEEVRGEIPREPLPLDSWKRRDVRIREAIRWMIGRLVEDVIETSDAHIEGGRITSAGMVLGHSHRLVLMSELLTHQLQQLATYLREEVYYHPEKLVMEQKARRIIHGLFDAFAGEPRLLPRPVQERLDGTDRYRVVCDFVSGLTDRSALDLYNRLFETYEFGFGGGTTP
;
A
#
# COMPACT_ATOMS: atom_id res chain seq x y z
N MET A 1 -5.13 -9.12 35.91
CA MET A 1 -3.77 -8.54 35.79
C MET A 1 -3.67 -7.89 34.43
N SER A 2 -3.20 -6.65 34.34
CA SER A 2 -2.98 -5.96 33.06
C SER A 2 -1.74 -6.54 32.38
N PHE A 3 -1.78 -6.66 31.06
CA PHE A 3 -0.66 -7.16 30.26
C PHE A 3 0.21 -5.97 29.83
N GLU A 4 1.23 -5.69 30.65
CA GLU A 4 2.10 -4.53 30.49
C GLU A 4 3.09 -4.69 29.34
N ARG A 5 3.71 -3.58 28.88
CA ARG A 5 4.69 -3.53 27.80
C ARG A 5 5.82 -4.56 27.99
N ALA A 6 6.41 -4.63 29.17
CA ALA A 6 7.50 -5.58 29.43
C ALA A 6 7.12 -7.04 29.20
N ALA A 7 5.88 -7.41 29.55
CA ALA A 7 5.36 -8.75 29.28
C ALA A 7 5.16 -9.00 27.77
N ARG A 8 4.74 -8.00 26.99
CA ARG A 8 4.65 -8.07 25.53
C ARG A 8 6.02 -8.26 24.88
N GLU A 9 7.01 -7.47 25.29
CA GLU A 9 8.39 -7.56 24.79
C GLU A 9 9.04 -8.92 25.15
N THR A 10 8.71 -9.48 26.30
CA THR A 10 9.14 -10.85 26.68
C THR A 10 8.49 -11.89 25.76
N LEU A 11 7.19 -11.77 25.47
CA LEU A 11 6.49 -12.65 24.55
C LEU A 11 7.06 -12.54 23.14
N GLU A 12 7.28 -11.32 22.64
CA GLU A 12 7.99 -11.08 21.38
C GLU A 12 9.33 -11.83 21.32
N SER A 13 10.14 -11.69 22.37
CA SER A 13 11.47 -12.32 22.43
C SER A 13 11.42 -13.84 22.36
N SER A 14 10.34 -14.47 22.83
CA SER A 14 10.16 -15.92 22.83
C SER A 14 9.47 -16.46 21.58
N ALA A 15 8.58 -15.68 20.96
CA ALA A 15 7.74 -16.12 19.86
C ALA A 15 8.35 -15.83 18.48
N LEU A 16 9.05 -14.70 18.33
CA LEU A 16 9.61 -14.29 17.04
C LEU A 16 10.89 -15.07 16.70
N ALA A 17 11.15 -15.20 15.41
CA ALA A 17 12.38 -15.81 14.89
C ALA A 17 13.62 -14.98 15.26
N PRO A 18 14.83 -15.55 15.34
CA PRO A 18 16.04 -14.82 15.74
C PRO A 18 16.39 -13.63 14.83
N TYR A 19 15.99 -13.69 13.58
CA TYR A 19 16.24 -12.68 12.55
C TYR A 19 15.16 -11.59 12.50
N ALA A 20 14.08 -11.72 13.24
CA ALA A 20 13.03 -10.71 13.31
C ALA A 20 13.45 -9.50 14.14
N VAL A 21 12.98 -8.31 13.78
CA VAL A 21 13.21 -7.07 14.52
C VAL A 21 12.40 -7.06 15.82
N ARG A 22 13.02 -6.64 16.92
CA ARG A 22 12.41 -6.62 18.27
C ARG A 22 12.03 -5.21 18.66
N SER A 23 10.83 -5.02 19.23
CA SER A 23 10.37 -3.72 19.73
C SER A 23 11.28 -3.12 20.79
N VAL A 24 11.93 -3.96 21.60
CA VAL A 24 12.85 -3.52 22.66
C VAL A 24 14.11 -2.82 22.10
N SER A 25 14.50 -3.09 20.86
CA SER A 25 15.64 -2.45 20.20
C SER A 25 15.29 -1.21 19.40
N ALA A 26 14.00 -0.91 19.26
CA ALA A 26 13.49 0.20 18.46
C ALA A 26 14.01 1.56 18.98
N ARG A 27 14.40 2.44 18.06
CA ARG A 27 14.93 3.77 18.37
C ARG A 27 14.14 4.85 17.66
N ARG A 28 13.95 6.00 18.35
CA ARG A 28 13.31 7.20 17.83
C ARG A 28 14.30 8.34 17.71
N ARG A 29 14.05 9.24 16.78
CA ARG A 29 14.86 10.45 16.60
C ARG A 29 14.77 11.38 17.81
N TYR A 30 13.56 11.54 18.37
CA TYR A 30 13.32 12.34 19.58
C TYR A 30 12.96 11.43 20.75
N HIS A 31 13.64 11.65 21.90
CA HIS A 31 13.42 10.83 23.09
C HIS A 31 12.03 11.08 23.68
N GLU A 32 11.34 10.00 24.00
CA GLU A 32 10.02 10.02 24.64
C GLU A 32 9.94 9.04 25.80
N ARG A 33 9.05 9.33 26.73
CA ARG A 33 8.72 8.37 27.78
C ARG A 33 8.09 7.11 27.18
N PRO A 34 8.56 5.93 27.56
CA PRO A 34 7.94 4.67 27.15
C PRO A 34 6.46 4.59 27.56
N ASP A 35 5.65 3.93 26.73
CA ASP A 35 4.26 3.63 27.06
C ASP A 35 4.20 2.45 28.06
N ALA A 36 3.21 2.44 28.95
CA ALA A 36 3.07 1.41 29.97
C ALA A 36 2.59 0.06 29.39
N TYR A 37 1.86 0.08 28.27
CA TYR A 37 1.17 -1.10 27.73
C TYR A 37 1.56 -1.43 26.31
N ARG A 38 1.88 -0.44 25.46
CA ARG A 38 2.17 -0.61 24.04
C ARG A 38 3.67 -0.75 23.80
N THR A 39 4.05 -1.65 22.87
CA THR A 39 5.39 -1.71 22.33
C THR A 39 5.66 -0.49 21.43
N GLU A 40 6.91 -0.27 21.02
CA GLU A 40 7.24 0.90 20.20
C GLU A 40 6.60 0.81 18.79
N PHE A 41 6.52 -0.38 18.19
CA PHE A 41 5.85 -0.54 16.88
C PHE A 41 4.33 -0.41 16.97
N GLN A 42 3.70 -0.84 18.07
CA GLN A 42 2.28 -0.55 18.31
C GLN A 42 2.01 0.93 18.40
N ARG A 43 2.92 1.71 19.05
CA ARG A 43 2.81 3.17 19.09
C ARG A 43 2.95 3.78 17.70
N ASP A 44 3.84 3.27 16.87
CA ASP A 44 4.03 3.76 15.51
C ASP A 44 2.80 3.51 14.64
N ARG A 45 2.27 2.30 14.66
CA ARG A 45 1.00 1.98 13.99
C ARG A 45 -0.12 2.93 14.40
N ASP A 46 -0.30 3.14 15.70
CA ASP A 46 -1.35 4.02 16.20
C ASP A 46 -1.14 5.48 15.74
N ARG A 47 0.10 5.96 15.68
CA ARG A 47 0.44 7.30 15.18
C ARG A 47 0.11 7.47 13.71
N ILE A 48 0.41 6.46 12.90
CA ILE A 48 0.10 6.43 11.46
C ILE A 48 -1.41 6.45 11.26
N LEU A 49 -2.16 5.55 11.89
CA LEU A 49 -3.62 5.46 11.80
C LEU A 49 -4.32 6.78 12.17
N HIS A 50 -3.77 7.51 13.13
CA HIS A 50 -4.33 8.79 13.56
C HIS A 50 -3.81 9.99 12.78
N SER A 51 -2.90 9.84 11.80
CA SER A 51 -2.37 10.94 10.99
C SER A 51 -3.42 11.51 10.03
N THR A 52 -3.20 12.73 9.58
CA THR A 52 -4.05 13.36 8.57
C THR A 52 -3.80 12.75 7.21
N ALA A 53 -2.55 12.42 6.91
CA ALA A 53 -2.16 11.77 5.66
C ALA A 53 -2.87 10.43 5.48
N PHE A 54 -2.92 9.58 6.52
CA PHE A 54 -3.62 8.30 6.45
C PHE A 54 -5.11 8.45 6.14
N ARG A 55 -5.80 9.40 6.77
CA ARG A 55 -7.22 9.67 6.46
C ARG A 55 -7.43 10.15 5.04
N ARG A 56 -6.47 10.89 4.45
CA ARG A 56 -6.56 11.36 3.07
C ARG A 56 -6.47 10.25 2.04
N LEU A 57 -5.89 9.08 2.38
CA LEU A 57 -5.84 7.92 1.49
C LEU A 57 -7.23 7.44 1.04
N GLN A 58 -8.28 7.68 1.86
CA GLN A 58 -9.67 7.40 1.48
C GLN A 58 -10.13 8.16 0.23
N HIS A 59 -9.51 9.30 -0.08
CA HIS A 59 -9.90 10.19 -1.16
C HIS A 59 -8.77 10.36 -2.19
N LYS A 60 -7.89 9.39 -2.30
CA LYS A 60 -6.84 9.30 -3.33
C LYS A 60 -7.07 8.06 -4.18
N THR A 61 -6.96 8.24 -5.49
CA THR A 61 -7.04 7.16 -6.48
C THR A 61 -5.94 6.13 -6.25
N GLN A 62 -6.31 4.84 -6.35
CA GLN A 62 -5.33 3.75 -6.50
C GLN A 62 -4.95 3.60 -7.98
N VAL A 63 -5.87 3.15 -8.82
CA VAL A 63 -5.65 2.93 -10.26
C VAL A 63 -6.65 3.69 -11.12
N PHE A 64 -7.93 3.67 -10.74
CA PHE A 64 -9.02 4.32 -11.46
C PHE A 64 -9.55 5.50 -10.67
N VAL A 65 -9.73 6.65 -11.34
CA VAL A 65 -10.19 7.87 -10.67
C VAL A 65 -11.61 7.66 -10.13
N VAL A 66 -11.79 7.80 -8.82
CA VAL A 66 -13.01 7.47 -8.04
C VAL A 66 -14.20 8.40 -8.34
N THR A 67 -14.21 9.18 -9.43
CA THR A 67 -15.32 10.10 -9.73
C THR A 67 -16.59 9.42 -10.25
N GLU A 68 -16.57 8.12 -10.54
CA GLU A 68 -17.64 7.43 -11.26
C GLU A 68 -18.30 6.24 -10.52
N GLY A 69 -18.05 6.03 -9.23
CA GLY A 69 -18.76 4.98 -8.47
C GLY A 69 -18.11 4.58 -7.14
N ASP A 70 -18.90 4.00 -6.25
CA ASP A 70 -18.51 3.60 -4.89
C ASP A 70 -17.74 2.25 -4.84
N LEU A 71 -17.51 1.61 -5.98
CA LEU A 71 -16.94 0.26 -6.06
C LEU A 71 -15.43 0.23 -6.28
N TYR A 72 -14.82 1.37 -6.62
CA TYR A 72 -13.37 1.43 -6.89
C TYR A 72 -12.57 1.41 -5.60
N ARG A 73 -11.45 0.69 -5.62
CA ARG A 73 -10.49 0.71 -4.51
C ARG A 73 -9.85 2.09 -4.37
N THR A 74 -9.88 2.60 -3.14
CA THR A 74 -9.11 3.76 -2.74
C THR A 74 -7.74 3.32 -2.24
N ARG A 75 -6.76 4.24 -2.12
CA ARG A 75 -5.48 3.93 -1.50
C ARG A 75 -5.63 3.43 -0.07
N LEU A 76 -6.65 3.87 0.67
CA LEU A 76 -6.90 3.38 2.01
C LEU A 76 -7.27 1.89 2.02
N THR A 77 -8.19 1.47 1.15
CA THR A 77 -8.60 0.06 1.08
C THR A 77 -7.45 -0.82 0.62
N HIS A 78 -6.69 -0.40 -0.41
CA HIS A 78 -5.47 -1.06 -0.84
C HIS A 78 -4.46 -1.21 0.31
N THR A 79 -4.14 -0.12 1.03
CA THR A 79 -3.20 -0.13 2.16
C THR A 79 -3.62 -1.12 3.26
N LEU A 80 -4.92 -1.25 3.54
CA LEU A 80 -5.44 -2.21 4.51
C LEU A 80 -5.31 -3.66 4.02
N GLU A 81 -5.54 -3.90 2.74
CA GLU A 81 -5.39 -5.22 2.11
C GLU A 81 -3.91 -5.63 2.06
N VAL A 82 -2.99 -4.70 1.71
CA VAL A 82 -1.54 -4.93 1.82
C VAL A 82 -1.14 -5.29 3.26
N ALA A 83 -1.61 -4.54 4.24
CA ALA A 83 -1.32 -4.82 5.65
C ALA A 83 -1.83 -6.21 6.08
N GLN A 84 -2.99 -6.65 5.60
CA GLN A 84 -3.54 -7.98 5.87
C GLN A 84 -2.66 -9.08 5.28
N ILE A 85 -2.28 -8.97 3.99
CA ILE A 85 -1.42 -9.94 3.31
C ILE A 85 -0.04 -9.99 3.98
N ALA A 86 0.58 -8.84 4.22
CA ALA A 86 1.88 -8.72 4.86
C ALA A 86 1.91 -9.35 6.26
N ARG A 87 0.86 -9.14 7.06
CA ARG A 87 0.74 -9.77 8.39
C ARG A 87 0.60 -11.29 8.32
N SER A 88 -0.07 -11.81 7.30
CA SER A 88 -0.20 -13.27 7.11
C SER A 88 1.16 -13.91 6.82
N ILE A 89 1.94 -13.31 5.92
CA ILE A 89 3.31 -13.75 5.61
C ILE A 89 4.21 -13.62 6.85
N ALA A 90 4.17 -12.46 7.52
CA ALA A 90 4.97 -12.20 8.71
C ALA A 90 4.69 -13.20 9.84
N ALA A 91 3.43 -13.57 10.07
CA ALA A 91 3.06 -14.55 11.08
C ALA A 91 3.64 -15.94 10.77
N ALA A 92 3.59 -16.38 9.51
CA ALA A 92 4.15 -17.66 9.08
C ALA A 92 5.69 -17.69 9.23
N LEU A 93 6.38 -16.60 8.88
CA LEU A 93 7.84 -16.46 9.02
C LEU A 93 8.28 -16.05 10.44
N ARG A 94 7.36 -15.93 11.39
CA ARG A 94 7.60 -15.52 12.78
C ARG A 94 8.31 -14.16 12.90
N LEU A 95 7.95 -13.21 12.04
CA LEU A 95 8.43 -11.82 12.03
C LEU A 95 7.57 -10.93 12.94
N ASN A 96 8.01 -9.69 13.15
CA ASN A 96 7.29 -8.75 13.98
C ASN A 96 6.07 -8.15 13.23
N GLY A 97 4.89 -8.69 13.53
CA GLY A 97 3.64 -8.29 12.89
C GLY A 97 3.23 -6.83 13.14
N ASP A 98 3.58 -6.23 14.30
CA ASP A 98 3.31 -4.82 14.59
C ASP A 98 4.20 -3.89 13.73
N LEU A 99 5.46 -4.27 13.49
CA LEU A 99 6.36 -3.53 12.59
C LEU A 99 5.89 -3.63 11.15
N VAL A 100 5.57 -4.84 10.67
CA VAL A 100 5.04 -5.07 9.31
C VAL A 100 3.78 -4.24 9.09
N GLU A 101 2.83 -4.26 10.03
CA GLU A 101 1.60 -3.46 9.93
C GLU A 101 1.90 -1.97 9.89
N ALA A 102 2.80 -1.46 10.73
CA ALA A 102 3.17 -0.05 10.74
C ALA A 102 3.80 0.40 9.40
N VAL A 103 4.70 -0.40 8.83
CA VAL A 103 5.31 -0.11 7.52
C VAL A 103 4.26 -0.15 6.41
N ALA A 104 3.43 -1.20 6.37
CA ALA A 104 2.36 -1.34 5.39
C ALA A 104 1.35 -0.20 5.42
N LEU A 105 0.96 0.27 6.61
CA LEU A 105 0.06 1.42 6.74
C LEU A 105 0.69 2.77 6.33
N ALA A 106 2.00 2.84 6.29
CA ALA A 106 2.72 4.08 6.02
C ALA A 106 3.30 4.19 4.60
N HIS A 107 3.43 3.08 3.86
CA HIS A 107 4.16 3.07 2.58
C HIS A 107 3.61 4.09 1.58
N ASP A 108 2.30 4.25 1.50
CA ASP A 108 1.57 5.06 0.52
C ASP A 108 1.22 6.50 0.97
N LEU A 109 1.63 6.94 2.17
CA LEU A 109 1.25 8.25 2.73
C LEU A 109 1.65 9.44 1.87
N GLY A 110 2.76 9.32 1.14
CA GLY A 110 3.34 10.35 0.30
C GLY A 110 2.80 10.40 -1.12
N HIS A 111 1.96 9.48 -1.54
CA HIS A 111 1.40 9.52 -2.89
C HIS A 111 0.61 10.81 -3.15
N PRO A 112 0.80 11.45 -4.31
CA PRO A 112 0.06 12.63 -4.69
C PRO A 112 -1.37 12.30 -5.15
N PRO A 113 -2.23 13.30 -5.39
CA PRO A 113 -3.51 13.08 -6.08
C PRO A 113 -3.30 12.42 -7.44
N PHE A 114 -4.29 11.64 -7.88
CA PHE A 114 -4.35 10.95 -9.18
C PHE A 114 -3.24 9.90 -9.40
N GLY A 115 -2.70 9.33 -8.33
CA GLY A 115 -1.77 8.20 -8.36
C GLY A 115 -0.52 8.46 -9.19
N HIS A 116 -0.12 7.49 -10.03
CA HIS A 116 1.11 7.56 -10.82
C HIS A 116 1.14 8.75 -11.81
N ALA A 117 -0.01 9.19 -12.35
CA ALA A 117 -0.04 10.33 -13.25
C ALA A 117 0.37 11.63 -12.53
N GLY A 118 -0.11 11.82 -11.30
CA GLY A 118 0.27 12.94 -10.45
C GLY A 118 1.73 12.87 -10.00
N GLU A 119 2.22 11.68 -9.69
CA GLU A 119 3.61 11.44 -9.30
C GLU A 119 4.58 11.75 -10.44
N GLN A 120 4.33 11.22 -11.63
CA GLN A 120 5.17 11.50 -12.80
C GLN A 120 5.21 12.99 -13.13
N GLU A 121 4.10 13.70 -13.02
CA GLU A 121 4.07 15.13 -13.25
C GLU A 121 4.85 15.90 -12.19
N LEU A 122 4.70 15.58 -10.90
CA LEU A 122 5.51 16.18 -9.84
C LEU A 122 7.00 15.84 -9.99
N HIS A 123 7.34 14.63 -10.43
CA HIS A 123 8.73 14.26 -10.72
C HIS A 123 9.36 15.17 -11.79
N VAL A 124 8.62 15.45 -12.87
CA VAL A 124 9.05 16.36 -13.94
C VAL A 124 9.21 17.79 -13.40
N LEU A 125 8.19 18.32 -12.70
CA LEU A 125 8.19 19.66 -12.15
C LEU A 125 9.29 19.90 -11.10
N MET A 126 9.65 18.86 -10.38
CA MET A 126 10.67 18.90 -9.33
C MET A 126 12.07 18.50 -9.80
N HIS A 127 12.28 18.26 -11.10
CA HIS A 127 13.56 17.75 -11.62
C HIS A 127 14.79 18.58 -11.15
N GLU A 128 14.69 19.91 -11.19
CA GLU A 128 15.76 20.83 -10.75
C GLU A 128 15.71 21.13 -9.23
N HIS A 129 14.71 20.61 -8.51
CA HIS A 129 14.42 20.90 -7.10
C HIS A 129 14.48 19.65 -6.21
N GLY A 130 15.33 18.68 -6.59
CA GLY A 130 15.59 17.46 -5.82
C GLY A 130 14.67 16.28 -6.15
N GLY A 131 13.84 16.39 -7.21
CA GLY A 131 12.95 15.32 -7.67
C GLY A 131 11.73 15.10 -6.77
N PHE A 132 10.89 14.17 -7.20
CA PHE A 132 9.75 13.68 -6.42
C PHE A 132 9.64 12.17 -6.56
N GLU A 133 9.51 11.47 -5.45
CA GLU A 133 9.21 10.05 -5.33
C GLU A 133 8.30 9.86 -4.11
N HIS A 134 7.24 9.07 -4.24
CA HIS A 134 6.23 8.92 -3.18
C HIS A 134 6.81 8.32 -1.89
N ASN A 135 7.81 7.42 -1.96
CA ASN A 135 8.46 6.85 -0.78
C ASN A 135 9.19 7.92 0.05
N LEU A 136 9.99 8.77 -0.63
CA LEU A 136 10.67 9.90 0.02
C LEU A 136 9.66 10.91 0.55
N GLN A 137 8.55 11.11 -0.15
CA GLN A 137 7.49 11.97 0.32
C GLN A 137 6.74 11.35 1.51
N SER A 138 6.53 10.02 1.55
CA SER A 138 5.99 9.31 2.73
C SER A 138 6.89 9.53 3.94
N LEU A 139 8.21 9.40 3.76
CA LEU A 139 9.18 9.70 4.83
C LEU A 139 9.08 11.16 5.29
N ARG A 140 8.98 12.13 4.36
CA ARG A 140 8.78 13.55 4.71
C ARG A 140 7.48 13.79 5.45
N VAL A 141 6.41 13.13 5.07
CA VAL A 141 5.11 13.21 5.76
C VAL A 141 5.27 12.80 7.21
N VAL A 142 5.89 11.66 7.49
CA VAL A 142 6.01 11.13 8.85
C VAL A 142 7.09 11.84 9.68
N ASP A 143 8.10 12.43 9.06
CA ASP A 143 9.21 13.09 9.74
C ASP A 143 8.98 14.60 9.96
N GLU A 144 8.27 15.28 9.05
CA GLU A 144 8.24 16.73 9.01
C GLU A 144 6.83 17.34 8.86
N LEU A 145 5.96 16.74 7.99
CA LEU A 145 4.77 17.42 7.51
C LEU A 145 3.53 17.23 8.39
N GLU A 146 3.43 16.11 9.10
CA GLU A 146 2.36 15.91 10.06
C GLU A 146 2.57 16.80 11.30
N VAL A 147 1.60 17.67 11.57
CA VAL A 147 1.60 18.56 12.72
C VAL A 147 0.69 17.98 13.79
N ARG A 148 1.26 17.22 14.73
CA ARG A 148 0.47 16.49 15.73
C ARG A 148 0.99 16.58 17.15
N TYR A 149 2.27 16.80 17.34
CA TYR A 149 2.95 16.80 18.63
C TYR A 149 3.63 18.15 18.87
N ALA A 150 3.53 18.66 20.10
CA ALA A 150 4.12 19.96 20.43
C ALA A 150 5.64 19.94 20.60
N MET A 151 6.23 18.74 20.80
CA MET A 151 7.64 18.61 21.19
C MET A 151 8.57 18.32 20.02
N TYR A 152 8.03 17.93 18.86
CA TYR A 152 8.81 17.57 17.68
C TYR A 152 7.95 17.65 16.42
N PRO A 153 8.55 17.81 15.23
CA PRO A 153 7.84 17.74 13.96
C PRO A 153 7.50 16.27 13.62
N GLY A 154 6.52 16.10 12.78
CA GLY A 154 6.13 14.78 12.27
C GLY A 154 5.53 13.87 13.33
N LEU A 155 5.67 12.57 13.11
CA LEU A 155 5.12 11.50 13.96
C LEU A 155 6.16 10.89 14.91
N ASN A 156 7.45 11.20 14.75
CA ASN A 156 8.56 10.61 15.51
C ASN A 156 8.50 9.06 15.52
N LEU A 157 8.37 8.46 14.34
CA LEU A 157 8.36 7.01 14.19
C LEU A 157 9.73 6.40 14.51
N THR A 158 9.76 5.11 14.79
CA THR A 158 11.01 4.37 15.00
C THR A 158 11.86 4.33 13.73
N TRP A 159 13.16 4.12 13.90
CA TRP A 159 14.09 3.99 12.79
C TRP A 159 13.69 2.84 11.86
N ASP A 160 13.22 1.73 12.42
CA ASP A 160 12.83 0.53 11.68
C ASP A 160 11.63 0.78 10.75
N VAL A 161 10.59 1.48 11.22
CA VAL A 161 9.44 1.87 10.38
C VAL A 161 9.87 2.85 9.30
N ARG A 162 10.69 3.85 9.65
CA ARG A 162 11.21 4.85 8.70
C ARG A 162 12.09 4.21 7.62
N GLN A 163 12.94 3.26 8.01
CA GLN A 163 13.74 2.48 7.07
C GLN A 163 12.84 1.68 6.12
N GLY A 164 11.83 0.98 6.63
CA GLY A 164 10.87 0.24 5.80
C GLY A 164 10.18 1.13 4.77
N ILE A 165 9.76 2.36 5.15
CA ILE A 165 9.20 3.35 4.22
C ILE A 165 10.22 3.77 3.16
N ALA A 166 11.42 4.14 3.59
CA ALA A 166 12.46 4.71 2.72
C ALA A 166 13.06 3.70 1.72
N THR A 167 13.03 2.41 2.06
CA THR A 167 13.57 1.32 1.23
C THR A 167 12.50 0.51 0.51
N HIS A 168 11.23 0.91 0.67
CA HIS A 168 10.13 0.26 -0.03
C HIS A 168 10.36 0.31 -1.53
N ALA A 169 10.31 -0.86 -2.17
CA ALA A 169 10.58 -0.99 -3.60
C ALA A 169 9.57 -1.95 -4.22
N THR A 170 9.04 -1.56 -5.36
CA THR A 170 8.12 -2.37 -6.16
C THR A 170 8.76 -2.81 -7.47
N LEU A 171 8.02 -3.50 -8.33
CA LEU A 171 8.46 -3.82 -9.70
C LEU A 171 8.72 -2.56 -10.55
N TYR A 172 8.13 -1.43 -10.17
CA TYR A 172 8.12 -0.19 -10.94
C TYR A 172 8.97 0.91 -10.30
N ASP A 173 9.28 0.80 -9.01
CA ASP A 173 9.94 1.84 -8.23
C ASP A 173 11.19 1.30 -7.54
N ALA A 174 12.33 1.95 -7.83
CA ALA A 174 13.58 1.73 -7.14
C ALA A 174 13.99 3.05 -6.46
N PRO A 175 13.59 3.29 -5.20
CA PRO A 175 13.79 4.57 -4.54
C PRO A 175 15.28 4.87 -4.33
N LYS A 176 15.63 6.14 -4.41
CA LYS A 176 16.94 6.63 -3.99
C LYS A 176 16.98 6.65 -2.47
N VAL A 177 17.58 5.61 -1.88
CA VAL A 177 17.65 5.44 -0.43
C VAL A 177 18.41 6.62 0.22
N PRO A 178 17.83 7.31 1.21
CA PRO A 178 18.50 8.39 1.94
C PRO A 178 19.78 7.91 2.64
N ALA A 179 20.77 8.80 2.79
CA ALA A 179 22.07 8.49 3.40
C ALA A 179 21.96 7.87 4.81
N GLU A 180 20.93 8.23 5.57
CA GLU A 180 20.64 7.66 6.90
C GLU A 180 20.44 6.13 6.88
N PHE A 181 19.95 5.59 5.76
CA PHE A 181 19.66 4.16 5.58
C PHE A 181 20.61 3.49 4.59
N ALA A 182 21.46 4.25 3.89
CA ALA A 182 22.30 3.77 2.79
C ALA A 182 23.50 2.89 3.25
N GLU A 183 23.79 2.86 4.56
CA GLU A 183 24.84 1.99 5.11
C GLU A 183 24.43 0.51 5.12
N PHE A 184 23.14 0.20 4.98
CA PHE A 184 22.60 -1.14 4.96
C PHE A 184 22.37 -1.63 3.53
N SER A 185 22.77 -2.87 3.25
CA SER A 185 22.65 -3.47 1.93
C SER A 185 21.21 -3.90 1.61
N SER A 186 20.38 -4.09 2.63
CA SER A 186 19.01 -4.58 2.50
C SER A 186 18.07 -3.97 3.54
N ALA A 187 16.76 -3.99 3.25
CA ALA A 187 15.72 -3.74 4.24
C ALA A 187 15.62 -4.90 5.24
N SER A 188 15.02 -4.66 6.41
CA SER A 188 14.61 -5.73 7.33
C SER A 188 13.67 -6.73 6.61
N LEU A 189 13.55 -7.96 7.13
CA LEU A 189 12.58 -8.92 6.55
C LEU A 189 11.15 -8.39 6.62
N GLU A 190 10.84 -7.66 7.67
CA GLU A 190 9.53 -7.00 7.84
C GLU A 190 9.25 -5.99 6.72
N GLY A 191 10.25 -5.18 6.33
CA GLY A 191 10.15 -4.28 5.19
C GLY A 191 10.01 -5.03 3.87
N GLN A 192 10.84 -6.07 3.65
CA GLN A 192 10.77 -6.90 2.45
C GLN A 192 9.41 -7.62 2.29
N VAL A 193 8.79 -8.05 3.40
CA VAL A 193 7.43 -8.63 3.38
C VAL A 193 6.40 -7.62 2.88
N VAL A 194 6.51 -6.35 3.27
CA VAL A 194 5.58 -5.32 2.80
C VAL A 194 5.73 -5.11 1.29
N ASP A 195 6.95 -5.10 0.76
CA ASP A 195 7.20 -4.94 -0.67
C ASP A 195 6.53 -6.04 -1.50
N VAL A 196 6.66 -7.30 -1.05
CA VAL A 196 6.07 -8.44 -1.76
C VAL A 196 4.55 -8.46 -1.58
N ALA A 197 4.05 -8.10 -0.40
CA ALA A 197 2.61 -8.02 -0.14
C ALA A 197 1.94 -6.94 -0.99
N ASP A 198 2.59 -5.78 -1.15
CA ASP A 198 2.11 -4.72 -2.04
C ASP A 198 2.07 -5.18 -3.50
N MET A 199 3.12 -5.87 -3.98
CA MET A 199 3.16 -6.44 -5.32
C MET A 199 2.03 -7.45 -5.56
N ILE A 200 1.73 -8.33 -4.60
CA ILE A 200 0.62 -9.28 -4.67
C ILE A 200 -0.71 -8.52 -4.73
N ALA A 201 -0.92 -7.60 -3.79
CA ALA A 201 -2.13 -6.79 -3.70
C ALA A 201 -2.36 -6.00 -4.98
N TYR A 202 -1.37 -5.23 -5.43
CA TYR A 202 -1.44 -4.43 -6.65
C TYR A 202 -1.86 -5.28 -7.85
N SER A 203 -1.17 -6.39 -8.12
CA SER A 203 -1.43 -7.21 -9.31
C SER A 203 -2.81 -7.88 -9.30
N THR A 204 -3.24 -8.37 -8.14
CA THR A 204 -4.52 -9.10 -8.02
C THR A 204 -5.71 -8.17 -7.90
N HIS A 205 -5.55 -7.03 -7.23
CA HIS A 205 -6.62 -6.06 -7.03
C HIS A 205 -6.88 -5.24 -8.30
N ASP A 206 -5.82 -4.87 -9.03
CA ASP A 206 -5.98 -4.18 -10.31
C ASP A 206 -6.68 -5.07 -11.34
N LEU A 207 -6.39 -6.38 -11.32
CA LEU A 207 -7.11 -7.34 -12.14
C LEU A 207 -8.59 -7.42 -11.73
N ASP A 208 -8.87 -7.52 -10.43
CA ASP A 208 -10.24 -7.57 -9.91
C ASP A 208 -11.05 -6.33 -10.30
N ASP A 209 -10.48 -5.14 -10.08
CA ASP A 209 -11.11 -3.88 -10.46
C ASP A 209 -11.31 -3.78 -11.99
N ALA A 210 -10.30 -4.15 -12.79
CA ALA A 210 -10.38 -4.11 -14.24
C ALA A 210 -11.45 -5.07 -14.82
N LEU A 211 -11.60 -6.28 -14.23
CA LEU A 211 -12.65 -7.24 -14.60
C LEU A 211 -14.06 -6.72 -14.25
N HIS A 212 -14.20 -6.04 -13.11
CA HIS A 212 -15.48 -5.49 -12.68
C HIS A 212 -15.96 -4.33 -13.56
N ILE A 213 -15.06 -3.49 -14.04
CA ILE A 213 -15.38 -2.35 -14.91
C ILE A 213 -15.35 -2.69 -16.40
N GLY A 214 -15.00 -3.92 -16.75
CA GLY A 214 -14.96 -4.40 -18.13
C GLY A 214 -13.77 -3.92 -18.96
N LEU A 215 -12.71 -3.42 -18.34
CA LEU A 215 -11.43 -3.11 -19.00
C LEU A 215 -10.57 -4.36 -19.20
N ALA A 216 -10.73 -5.37 -18.34
CA ALA A 216 -10.17 -6.69 -18.56
C ALA A 216 -11.27 -7.69 -18.88
N ASP A 217 -10.94 -8.67 -19.72
CA ASP A 217 -11.84 -9.75 -20.12
C ASP A 217 -11.27 -11.13 -19.75
N GLU A 218 -12.07 -11.93 -19.02
CA GLU A 218 -11.66 -13.24 -18.52
C GLU A 218 -11.26 -14.24 -19.65
N HIS A 219 -11.92 -14.12 -20.84
CA HIS A 219 -11.61 -14.97 -21.97
C HIS A 219 -10.32 -14.52 -22.68
N GLN A 220 -10.07 -13.22 -22.75
CA GLN A 220 -8.82 -12.69 -23.31
C GLN A 220 -7.62 -13.07 -22.44
N LEU A 221 -7.74 -13.00 -21.12
CA LEU A 221 -6.70 -13.46 -20.19
C LEU A 221 -6.33 -14.92 -20.44
N ALA A 222 -7.34 -15.79 -20.57
CA ALA A 222 -7.12 -17.20 -20.86
C ALA A 222 -6.56 -17.42 -22.28
N ALA A 223 -7.05 -16.70 -23.30
CA ALA A 223 -6.57 -16.80 -24.68
C ALA A 223 -5.13 -16.31 -24.86
N ARG A 224 -4.69 -15.34 -24.05
CA ARG A 224 -3.28 -14.88 -24.03
C ARG A 224 -2.36 -15.80 -23.22
N GLY A 225 -2.89 -16.87 -22.61
CA GLY A 225 -2.11 -17.85 -21.88
C GLY A 225 -1.58 -17.33 -20.55
N ILE A 226 -2.31 -16.44 -19.85
CA ILE A 226 -1.94 -15.97 -18.50
C ILE A 226 -2.12 -17.15 -17.54
N GLU A 227 -1.02 -17.86 -17.28
CA GLU A 227 -1.04 -19.15 -16.58
C GLU A 227 -1.68 -19.06 -15.21
N LEU A 228 -1.27 -18.07 -14.39
CA LEU A 228 -1.82 -17.86 -13.04
C LEU A 228 -3.35 -17.69 -13.06
N TRP A 229 -3.88 -16.99 -14.08
CA TRP A 229 -5.33 -16.81 -14.24
C TRP A 229 -6.02 -18.10 -14.68
N ILE A 230 -5.42 -18.87 -15.58
CA ILE A 230 -5.97 -20.15 -16.06
C ILE A 230 -6.09 -21.14 -14.90
N GLU A 231 -5.04 -21.26 -14.07
CA GLU A 231 -5.05 -22.11 -12.89
C GLU A 231 -6.12 -21.66 -11.87
N ALA A 232 -6.23 -20.35 -11.64
CA ALA A 232 -7.24 -19.77 -10.76
C ALA A 232 -8.67 -20.06 -11.21
N LEU A 233 -8.95 -19.94 -12.52
CA LEU A 233 -10.25 -20.30 -13.09
C LEU A 233 -10.57 -21.79 -12.95
N GLN A 234 -9.60 -22.66 -13.19
CA GLN A 234 -9.77 -24.11 -13.00
C GLN A 234 -10.13 -24.44 -11.54
N HIS A 235 -9.45 -23.78 -10.59
CA HIS A 235 -9.79 -23.91 -9.16
C HIS A 235 -11.22 -23.43 -8.88
N ALA A 236 -11.57 -22.24 -9.34
CA ALA A 236 -12.90 -21.66 -9.13
C ALA A 236 -14.01 -22.54 -9.73
N ASP A 237 -13.80 -23.10 -10.93
CA ASP A 237 -14.72 -24.01 -11.58
C ASP A 237 -14.89 -25.31 -10.76
N HIS A 238 -13.79 -25.84 -10.23
CA HIS A 238 -13.84 -27.02 -9.34
C HIS A 238 -14.65 -26.75 -8.06
N VAL A 239 -14.44 -25.61 -7.42
CA VAL A 239 -15.20 -25.20 -6.22
C VAL A 239 -16.70 -25.07 -6.54
N LEU A 240 -17.03 -24.44 -7.66
CA LEU A 240 -18.42 -24.28 -8.09
C LEU A 240 -19.08 -25.62 -8.45
N ALA A 241 -18.35 -26.54 -9.11
CA ALA A 241 -18.84 -27.88 -9.43
C ALA A 241 -19.12 -28.71 -8.15
N ARG A 242 -18.22 -28.69 -7.18
CA ARG A 242 -18.44 -29.35 -5.87
C ARG A 242 -19.66 -28.79 -5.15
N ARG A 243 -19.88 -27.48 -5.21
CA ARG A 243 -21.07 -26.84 -4.66
C ARG A 243 -22.36 -27.36 -5.32
N ASP A 244 -22.37 -27.51 -6.66
CA ASP A 244 -23.55 -27.92 -7.42
C ASP A 244 -23.86 -29.43 -7.23
N THR A 245 -22.89 -30.25 -6.90
CA THR A 245 -23.06 -31.71 -6.73
C THR A 245 -23.51 -32.14 -5.35
N ALA A 246 -23.80 -31.21 -4.43
CA ALA A 246 -24.21 -31.50 -3.04
C ALA A 246 -23.21 -32.39 -2.24
N GLU A 247 -22.04 -32.69 -2.78
CA GLU A 247 -20.96 -33.42 -2.09
C GLU A 247 -20.30 -32.60 -0.98
N THR A 248 -20.75 -31.37 -0.77
CA THR A 248 -20.27 -30.43 0.26
C THR A 248 -20.65 -30.87 1.68
N GLN A 249 -21.24 -32.04 1.85
CA GLN A 249 -21.75 -32.52 3.16
C GLN A 249 -20.77 -33.35 3.97
N VAL A 250 -19.56 -33.66 3.49
CA VAL A 250 -18.83 -34.79 4.07
C VAL A 250 -17.54 -34.44 4.80
N GLU A 251 -16.97 -33.24 4.71
CA GLU A 251 -15.66 -32.97 5.32
C GLU A 251 -15.57 -31.78 6.28
N LEU A 252 -16.69 -31.25 6.73
CA LEU A 252 -16.69 -30.46 7.95
C LEU A 252 -17.21 -31.34 9.08
N ASP A 253 -16.31 -31.91 9.84
CA ASP A 253 -16.56 -32.45 11.16
C ASP A 253 -17.04 -31.32 12.07
N LEU A 254 -18.28 -30.87 11.84
CA LEU A 254 -18.99 -29.86 12.61
C LEU A 254 -19.98 -30.55 13.57
N GLU A 255 -19.57 -31.60 14.27
CA GLU A 255 -20.41 -32.19 15.34
C GLU A 255 -20.68 -31.23 16.51
N GLU A 256 -20.05 -30.04 16.56
CA GLU A 256 -20.20 -29.09 17.69
C GLU A 256 -20.81 -27.71 17.37
N VAL A 257 -21.11 -27.36 16.13
CA VAL A 257 -21.77 -26.07 15.83
C VAL A 257 -23.28 -26.29 15.65
N ARG A 258 -24.03 -26.25 16.75
CA ARG A 258 -25.47 -26.14 16.75
C ARG A 258 -25.92 -24.74 16.32
N GLY A 259 -25.92 -24.49 15.04
CA GLY A 259 -26.57 -23.36 14.36
C GLY A 259 -27.19 -23.85 13.06
N GLU A 260 -28.40 -23.43 12.73
CA GLU A 260 -29.05 -23.78 11.48
C GLU A 260 -28.28 -23.17 10.31
N ILE A 261 -27.28 -23.87 9.80
CA ILE A 261 -26.67 -23.56 8.50
C ILE A 261 -27.65 -24.05 7.44
N PRO A 262 -28.03 -23.21 6.45
CA PRO A 262 -28.87 -23.65 5.35
C PRO A 262 -28.24 -24.90 4.70
N ARG A 263 -28.98 -26.00 4.67
CA ARG A 263 -28.51 -27.30 4.13
C ARG A 263 -28.41 -27.31 2.61
N GLU A 264 -28.95 -26.29 1.93
CA GLU A 264 -28.90 -26.14 0.49
C GLU A 264 -28.20 -24.83 0.12
N PRO A 265 -27.20 -24.87 -0.78
CA PRO A 265 -26.57 -23.64 -1.28
C PRO A 265 -27.62 -22.77 -1.98
N LEU A 266 -27.58 -21.47 -1.74
CA LEU A 266 -28.45 -20.51 -2.43
C LEU A 266 -28.29 -20.64 -3.95
N PRO A 267 -29.37 -20.70 -4.75
CA PRO A 267 -29.28 -20.73 -6.20
C PRO A 267 -28.55 -19.47 -6.72
N LEU A 268 -27.57 -19.65 -7.58
CA LEU A 268 -26.85 -18.57 -8.25
C LEU A 268 -27.41 -18.38 -9.65
N ASP A 269 -27.94 -17.18 -9.91
CA ASP A 269 -28.21 -16.74 -11.27
C ASP A 269 -26.91 -16.63 -12.07
N SER A 270 -26.98 -16.64 -13.39
CA SER A 270 -25.78 -16.67 -14.26
C SER A 270 -24.80 -15.54 -13.97
N TRP A 271 -25.26 -14.34 -13.68
CA TRP A 271 -24.40 -13.19 -13.37
C TRP A 271 -23.77 -13.30 -11.98
N LYS A 272 -24.49 -13.77 -10.96
CA LYS A 272 -23.94 -14.05 -9.63
C LYS A 272 -22.90 -15.15 -9.69
N ARG A 273 -23.13 -16.18 -10.53
CA ARG A 273 -22.20 -17.28 -10.73
C ARG A 273 -20.88 -16.79 -11.32
N ARG A 274 -20.94 -15.88 -12.32
CA ARG A 274 -19.75 -15.25 -12.90
C ARG A 274 -19.00 -14.43 -11.86
N ASP A 275 -19.70 -13.59 -11.10
CA ASP A 275 -19.10 -12.76 -10.06
C ASP A 275 -18.42 -13.61 -8.96
N VAL A 276 -19.08 -14.64 -8.47
CA VAL A 276 -18.49 -15.59 -7.50
C VAL A 276 -17.28 -16.32 -8.08
N ARG A 277 -17.33 -16.72 -9.35
CA ARG A 277 -16.22 -17.38 -10.05
C ARG A 277 -14.98 -16.49 -10.10
N ILE A 278 -15.12 -15.24 -10.47
CA ILE A 278 -14.03 -14.25 -10.52
C ILE A 278 -13.45 -14.03 -9.12
N ARG A 279 -14.30 -13.80 -8.12
CA ARG A 279 -13.86 -13.58 -6.72
C ARG A 279 -13.11 -14.79 -6.16
N GLU A 280 -13.60 -16.01 -6.47
CA GLU A 280 -12.95 -17.25 -6.06
C GLU A 280 -11.58 -17.39 -6.73
N ALA A 281 -11.47 -17.06 -8.02
CA ALA A 281 -10.20 -17.07 -8.74
C ALA A 281 -9.19 -16.07 -8.14
N ILE A 282 -9.61 -14.82 -7.89
CA ILE A 282 -8.76 -13.80 -7.25
C ILE A 282 -8.31 -14.25 -5.85
N ARG A 283 -9.24 -14.78 -5.05
CA ARG A 283 -8.91 -15.30 -3.70
C ARG A 283 -7.86 -16.41 -3.76
N TRP A 284 -8.01 -17.33 -4.71
CA TRP A 284 -7.06 -18.42 -4.91
C TRP A 284 -5.68 -17.89 -5.35
N MET A 285 -5.64 -16.93 -6.27
CA MET A 285 -4.37 -16.30 -6.70
C MET A 285 -3.62 -15.71 -5.51
N ILE A 286 -4.30 -14.91 -4.68
CA ILE A 286 -3.68 -14.33 -3.48
C ILE A 286 -3.13 -15.42 -2.57
N GLY A 287 -3.93 -16.45 -2.27
CA GLY A 287 -3.51 -17.57 -1.43
C GLY A 287 -2.27 -18.28 -1.98
N ARG A 288 -2.29 -18.60 -3.28
CA ARG A 288 -1.18 -19.29 -3.97
C ARG A 288 0.11 -18.48 -3.95
N LEU A 289 0.02 -17.16 -4.19
CA LEU A 289 1.17 -16.25 -4.15
C LEU A 289 1.73 -16.11 -2.73
N VAL A 290 0.86 -16.00 -1.72
CA VAL A 290 1.27 -15.91 -0.31
C VAL A 290 1.96 -17.20 0.16
N GLU A 291 1.43 -18.37 -0.17
CA GLU A 291 2.04 -19.66 0.15
C GLU A 291 3.43 -19.79 -0.44
N ASP A 292 3.58 -19.48 -1.73
CA ASP A 292 4.86 -19.53 -2.43
C ASP A 292 5.91 -18.59 -1.83
N VAL A 293 5.50 -17.37 -1.49
CA VAL A 293 6.39 -16.41 -0.82
C VAL A 293 6.88 -16.95 0.52
N ILE A 294 6.00 -17.56 1.31
CA ILE A 294 6.37 -18.13 2.61
C ILE A 294 7.38 -19.27 2.43
N GLU A 295 7.06 -20.24 1.57
CA GLU A 295 7.90 -21.43 1.34
C GLU A 295 9.28 -21.04 0.75
N THR A 296 9.28 -20.17 -0.25
CA THR A 296 10.50 -19.72 -0.92
C THR A 296 11.38 -18.90 0.02
N SER A 297 10.78 -17.98 0.78
CA SER A 297 11.52 -17.13 1.72
C SER A 297 12.11 -17.94 2.88
N ASP A 298 11.35 -18.88 3.43
CA ASP A 298 11.84 -19.77 4.49
C ASP A 298 13.07 -20.58 4.03
N ALA A 299 13.01 -21.16 2.82
CA ALA A 299 14.14 -21.86 2.22
C ALA A 299 15.37 -20.96 2.00
N HIS A 300 15.19 -19.70 1.59
CA HIS A 300 16.28 -18.74 1.43
C HIS A 300 16.90 -18.31 2.77
N ILE A 301 16.08 -18.08 3.79
CA ILE A 301 16.53 -17.75 5.15
C ILE A 301 17.33 -18.91 5.74
N GLU A 302 16.84 -20.14 5.63
CA GLU A 302 17.54 -21.35 6.09
C GLU A 302 18.82 -21.58 5.31
N GLY A 303 18.77 -21.54 3.97
CA GLY A 303 19.94 -21.70 3.08
C GLY A 303 21.03 -20.66 3.33
N GLY A 304 20.64 -19.41 3.61
CA GLY A 304 21.53 -18.31 3.99
C GLY A 304 22.04 -18.41 5.44
N ARG A 305 21.53 -19.34 6.25
CA ARG A 305 21.84 -19.48 7.68
C ARG A 305 21.68 -18.16 8.44
N ILE A 306 20.58 -17.45 8.15
CA ILE A 306 20.30 -16.15 8.75
C ILE A 306 19.86 -16.34 10.21
N THR A 307 20.61 -15.83 11.16
CA THR A 307 20.38 -16.01 12.60
C THR A 307 20.18 -14.71 13.38
N SER A 308 20.19 -13.57 12.71
CA SER A 308 19.96 -12.27 13.35
C SER A 308 19.45 -11.22 12.36
N ALA A 309 18.73 -10.20 12.85
CA ALA A 309 18.32 -9.06 12.05
C ALA A 309 19.50 -8.29 11.43
N GLY A 310 20.65 -8.23 12.12
CA GLY A 310 21.86 -7.60 11.59
C GLY A 310 22.42 -8.33 10.36
N MET A 311 22.31 -9.66 10.28
CA MET A 311 22.68 -10.42 9.08
C MET A 311 21.76 -10.10 7.90
N VAL A 312 20.48 -9.90 8.15
CA VAL A 312 19.51 -9.49 7.11
C VAL A 312 19.90 -8.14 6.52
N LEU A 313 20.12 -7.14 7.35
CA LEU A 313 20.48 -5.78 6.93
C LEU A 313 21.79 -5.73 6.13
N GLY A 314 22.74 -6.61 6.45
CA GLY A 314 24.02 -6.74 5.72
C GLY A 314 23.97 -7.69 4.52
N HIS A 315 22.85 -8.34 4.23
CA HIS A 315 22.75 -9.31 3.15
C HIS A 315 22.64 -8.61 1.79
N SER A 316 23.39 -9.10 0.79
CA SER A 316 23.48 -8.47 -0.54
C SER A 316 22.25 -8.68 -1.42
N HIS A 317 21.41 -9.64 -1.09
CA HIS A 317 20.20 -9.99 -1.84
C HIS A 317 18.97 -9.98 -0.94
N ARG A 318 17.80 -9.80 -1.53
CA ARG A 318 16.53 -9.97 -0.83
C ARG A 318 16.35 -11.43 -0.41
N LEU A 319 15.73 -11.63 0.74
CA LEU A 319 15.44 -12.93 1.31
C LEU A 319 13.94 -13.25 1.27
N VAL A 320 13.09 -12.22 1.21
CA VAL A 320 11.64 -12.38 1.00
C VAL A 320 11.37 -12.19 -0.48
N LEU A 321 10.98 -13.27 -1.14
CA LEU A 321 10.72 -13.31 -2.59
C LEU A 321 9.81 -14.48 -2.97
N MET A 322 9.30 -14.43 -4.18
CA MET A 322 8.57 -15.53 -4.83
C MET A 322 9.53 -16.47 -5.55
N SER A 323 9.08 -17.67 -5.82
CA SER A 323 9.75 -18.61 -6.74
C SER A 323 9.88 -18.00 -8.15
N GLU A 324 10.85 -18.50 -8.93
CA GLU A 324 11.03 -18.09 -10.34
C GLU A 324 9.75 -18.34 -11.16
N LEU A 325 9.06 -19.45 -10.91
CA LEU A 325 7.81 -19.80 -11.58
C LEU A 325 6.73 -18.75 -11.38
N LEU A 326 6.39 -18.46 -10.11
CA LEU A 326 5.32 -17.50 -9.83
C LEU A 326 5.72 -16.05 -10.13
N THR A 327 7.00 -15.72 -10.02
CA THR A 327 7.52 -14.44 -10.51
C THR A 327 7.26 -14.30 -12.01
N HIS A 328 7.53 -15.34 -12.83
CA HIS A 328 7.25 -15.31 -14.26
C HIS A 328 5.74 -15.20 -14.57
N GLN A 329 4.91 -15.99 -13.89
CA GLN A 329 3.46 -15.95 -14.08
C GLN A 329 2.87 -14.58 -13.69
N LEU A 330 3.37 -13.96 -12.60
CA LEU A 330 2.95 -12.63 -12.19
C LEU A 330 3.41 -11.54 -13.18
N GLN A 331 4.59 -11.69 -13.78
CA GLN A 331 5.06 -10.82 -14.87
C GLN A 331 4.21 -10.91 -16.12
N GLN A 332 3.71 -12.11 -16.49
CA GLN A 332 2.73 -12.26 -17.58
C GLN A 332 1.46 -11.45 -17.28
N LEU A 333 0.91 -11.57 -16.07
CA LEU A 333 -0.25 -10.80 -15.64
C LEU A 333 0.02 -9.29 -15.65
N ALA A 334 1.14 -8.84 -15.10
CA ALA A 334 1.53 -7.44 -15.10
C ALA A 334 1.68 -6.86 -16.52
N THR A 335 2.17 -7.66 -17.46
CA THR A 335 2.26 -7.27 -18.87
C THR A 335 0.89 -7.11 -19.49
N TYR A 336 -0.04 -8.04 -19.24
CA TYR A 336 -1.42 -7.94 -19.69
C TYR A 336 -2.11 -6.67 -19.14
N LEU A 337 -2.01 -6.44 -17.82
CA LEU A 337 -2.59 -5.27 -17.18
C LEU A 337 -2.03 -3.97 -17.76
N ARG A 338 -0.73 -3.92 -18.03
CA ARG A 338 -0.10 -2.75 -18.64
C ARG A 338 -0.67 -2.47 -20.02
N GLU A 339 -0.78 -3.49 -20.89
CA GLU A 339 -1.21 -3.35 -22.28
C GLU A 339 -2.70 -3.04 -22.40
N GLU A 340 -3.55 -3.78 -21.71
CA GLU A 340 -5.00 -3.71 -21.89
C GLU A 340 -5.67 -2.73 -20.91
N VAL A 341 -5.11 -2.54 -19.71
CA VAL A 341 -5.73 -1.72 -18.67
C VAL A 341 -5.05 -0.36 -18.54
N TYR A 342 -3.72 -0.34 -18.33
CA TYR A 342 -3.04 0.93 -18.07
C TYR A 342 -2.89 1.80 -19.31
N TYR A 343 -2.79 1.20 -20.51
CA TYR A 343 -2.78 1.93 -21.78
C TYR A 343 -4.16 2.05 -22.45
N HIS A 344 -5.21 1.72 -21.72
CA HIS A 344 -6.56 1.91 -22.26
C HIS A 344 -6.84 3.41 -22.53
N PRO A 345 -7.44 3.77 -23.70
CA PRO A 345 -7.64 5.16 -24.09
C PRO A 345 -8.37 6.02 -23.05
N GLU A 346 -9.38 5.49 -22.39
CA GLU A 346 -10.11 6.22 -21.34
C GLU A 346 -9.20 6.55 -20.15
N LYS A 347 -8.36 5.59 -19.72
CA LYS A 347 -7.39 5.84 -18.65
C LYS A 347 -6.37 6.90 -19.06
N LEU A 348 -5.83 6.83 -20.27
CA LEU A 348 -4.89 7.82 -20.79
C LEU A 348 -5.48 9.24 -20.83
N VAL A 349 -6.77 9.37 -21.19
CA VAL A 349 -7.47 10.66 -21.13
C VAL A 349 -7.54 11.19 -19.69
N MET A 350 -7.84 10.32 -18.72
CA MET A 350 -7.89 10.71 -17.31
C MET A 350 -6.52 11.10 -16.78
N GLU A 351 -5.47 10.36 -17.15
CA GLU A 351 -4.08 10.71 -16.81
C GLU A 351 -3.65 12.08 -17.37
N GLN A 352 -4.02 12.38 -18.61
CA GLN A 352 -3.72 13.70 -19.21
C GLN A 352 -4.46 14.84 -18.49
N LYS A 353 -5.68 14.62 -18.04
CA LYS A 353 -6.41 15.59 -17.20
C LYS A 353 -5.71 15.77 -15.85
N ALA A 354 -5.32 14.66 -15.19
CA ALA A 354 -4.62 14.69 -13.93
C ALA A 354 -3.30 15.47 -14.01
N ARG A 355 -2.46 15.19 -15.01
CA ARG A 355 -1.21 15.92 -15.25
C ARG A 355 -1.45 17.43 -15.42
N ARG A 356 -2.46 17.82 -16.21
CA ARG A 356 -2.82 19.23 -16.39
C ARG A 356 -3.22 19.89 -15.08
N ILE A 357 -3.99 19.20 -14.23
CA ILE A 357 -4.41 19.73 -12.93
C ILE A 357 -3.19 19.93 -12.02
N ILE A 358 -2.33 18.93 -11.88
CA ILE A 358 -1.13 19.00 -11.05
C ILE A 358 -0.18 20.10 -11.52
N HIS A 359 0.09 20.14 -12.83
CA HIS A 359 0.93 21.18 -13.43
C HIS A 359 0.40 22.59 -13.15
N GLY A 360 -0.89 22.82 -13.45
CA GLY A 360 -1.50 24.13 -13.23
C GLY A 360 -1.49 24.56 -11.77
N LEU A 361 -1.79 23.66 -10.83
CA LEU A 361 -1.72 23.96 -9.40
C LEU A 361 -0.29 24.28 -8.96
N PHE A 362 0.68 23.48 -9.40
CA PHE A 362 2.08 23.70 -9.06
C PHE A 362 2.58 25.06 -9.55
N ASP A 363 2.33 25.39 -10.82
CA ASP A 363 2.75 26.66 -11.42
C ASP A 363 2.07 27.86 -10.74
N ALA A 364 0.77 27.78 -10.48
CA ALA A 364 0.05 28.86 -9.81
C ALA A 364 0.62 29.15 -8.42
N PHE A 365 0.89 28.12 -7.61
CA PHE A 365 1.43 28.29 -6.26
C PHE A 365 2.93 28.63 -6.25
N ALA A 366 3.71 28.14 -7.21
CA ALA A 366 5.12 28.51 -7.36
C ALA A 366 5.28 29.96 -7.86
N GLY A 367 4.39 30.41 -8.75
CA GLY A 367 4.38 31.79 -9.27
C GLY A 367 3.88 32.81 -8.25
N GLU A 368 2.84 32.47 -7.47
CA GLU A 368 2.26 33.36 -6.46
C GLU A 368 2.04 32.57 -5.13
N PRO A 369 3.08 32.44 -4.27
CA PRO A 369 3.00 31.67 -3.02
C PRO A 369 1.96 32.19 -2.01
N ARG A 370 1.47 33.42 -2.14
CA ARG A 370 0.40 33.97 -1.31
C ARG A 370 -0.96 33.29 -1.54
N LEU A 371 -1.09 32.52 -2.62
CA LEU A 371 -2.26 31.66 -2.86
C LEU A 371 -2.30 30.43 -1.95
N LEU A 372 -1.16 30.03 -1.37
CA LEU A 372 -1.08 28.93 -0.42
C LEU A 372 -1.80 29.27 0.90
N PRO A 373 -2.31 28.27 1.65
CA PRO A 373 -2.81 28.48 3.02
C PRO A 373 -1.73 29.07 3.94
N ARG A 374 -2.10 29.93 4.88
CA ARG A 374 -1.15 30.60 5.80
C ARG A 374 -0.16 29.64 6.49
N PRO A 375 -0.58 28.49 7.05
CA PRO A 375 0.37 27.56 7.67
C PRO A 375 1.41 26.99 6.70
N VAL A 376 1.10 26.92 5.40
CA VAL A 376 2.03 26.49 4.36
C VAL A 376 2.98 27.62 3.98
N GLN A 377 2.48 28.88 3.92
CA GLN A 377 3.32 30.07 3.67
C GLN A 377 4.41 30.22 4.72
N GLU A 378 4.13 29.94 6.01
CA GLU A 378 5.11 29.99 7.11
C GLU A 378 6.32 29.07 6.89
N ARG A 379 6.15 28.00 6.10
CA ARG A 379 7.23 27.06 5.76
C ARG A 379 8.16 27.57 4.65
N LEU A 380 7.80 28.65 3.96
CA LEU A 380 8.66 29.30 2.94
C LEU A 380 9.90 29.93 3.55
N ASP A 381 9.87 30.27 4.83
CA ASP A 381 11.01 30.80 5.57
C ASP A 381 12.04 29.67 5.80
N GLY A 382 13.12 29.67 4.99
CA GLY A 382 14.22 28.69 5.13
C GLY A 382 14.07 27.40 4.32
N THR A 383 12.99 27.25 3.54
CA THR A 383 12.79 26.07 2.67
C THR A 383 12.61 26.51 1.21
N ASP A 384 13.16 25.76 0.27
CA ASP A 384 12.93 26.00 -1.16
C ASP A 384 11.43 26.02 -1.46
N ARG A 385 10.96 27.11 -2.11
CA ARG A 385 9.54 27.31 -2.41
C ARG A 385 8.93 26.18 -3.23
N TYR A 386 9.68 25.63 -4.18
CA TYR A 386 9.20 24.54 -5.02
C TYR A 386 8.97 23.27 -4.19
N ARG A 387 9.83 23.02 -3.20
CA ARG A 387 9.64 21.93 -2.25
C ARG A 387 8.40 22.13 -1.37
N VAL A 388 8.17 23.35 -0.89
CA VAL A 388 6.96 23.68 -0.10
C VAL A 388 5.70 23.51 -0.94
N VAL A 389 5.71 23.96 -2.19
CA VAL A 389 4.59 23.79 -3.14
C VAL A 389 4.37 22.31 -3.44
N CYS A 390 5.44 21.56 -3.69
CA CYS A 390 5.37 20.10 -3.92
C CYS A 390 4.75 19.36 -2.72
N ASP A 391 5.22 19.65 -1.50
CA ASP A 391 4.66 19.08 -0.28
C ASP A 391 3.17 19.39 -0.12
N PHE A 392 2.75 20.59 -0.48
CA PHE A 392 1.35 21.01 -0.42
C PHE A 392 0.51 20.27 -1.47
N VAL A 393 0.94 20.29 -2.74
CA VAL A 393 0.21 19.67 -3.85
C VAL A 393 0.12 18.15 -3.68
N SER A 394 1.22 17.48 -3.30
CA SER A 394 1.22 16.04 -3.04
C SER A 394 0.32 15.64 -1.86
N GLY A 395 0.16 16.54 -0.89
CA GLY A 395 -0.72 16.37 0.27
C GLY A 395 -2.21 16.51 -0.02
N LEU A 396 -2.62 16.98 -1.21
CA LEU A 396 -4.03 17.10 -1.58
C LEU A 396 -4.65 15.72 -1.84
N THR A 397 -5.98 15.65 -1.75
CA THR A 397 -6.79 14.55 -2.30
C THR A 397 -7.16 14.87 -3.74
N ASP A 398 -7.60 13.88 -4.51
CA ASP A 398 -8.03 14.06 -5.91
C ASP A 398 -9.12 15.13 -6.00
N ARG A 399 -10.13 15.03 -5.12
CA ARG A 399 -11.22 16.00 -5.04
C ARG A 399 -10.71 17.41 -4.69
N SER A 400 -9.84 17.51 -3.68
CA SER A 400 -9.29 18.81 -3.26
C SER A 400 -8.44 19.45 -4.36
N ALA A 401 -7.69 18.64 -5.12
CA ALA A 401 -6.90 19.13 -6.24
C ALA A 401 -7.80 19.65 -7.37
N LEU A 402 -8.87 18.92 -7.71
CA LEU A 402 -9.85 19.34 -8.71
C LEU A 402 -10.58 20.62 -8.28
N ASP A 403 -11.06 20.68 -7.04
CA ASP A 403 -11.77 21.86 -6.51
C ASP A 403 -10.86 23.11 -6.52
N LEU A 404 -9.59 22.96 -6.14
CA LEU A 404 -8.62 24.07 -6.19
C LEU A 404 -8.30 24.51 -7.63
N TYR A 405 -8.15 23.55 -8.53
CA TYR A 405 -7.92 23.85 -9.95
C TYR A 405 -9.08 24.64 -10.55
N ASN A 406 -10.31 24.19 -10.32
CA ASN A 406 -11.51 24.88 -10.82
C ASN A 406 -11.60 26.31 -10.24
N ARG A 407 -11.35 26.50 -8.95
CA ARG A 407 -11.36 27.83 -8.31
C ARG A 407 -10.29 28.79 -8.86
N LEU A 408 -9.16 28.27 -9.33
CA LEU A 408 -8.07 29.11 -9.89
C LEU A 408 -8.24 29.41 -11.38
N PHE A 409 -8.84 28.50 -12.15
CA PHE A 409 -8.79 28.54 -13.61
C PHE A 409 -10.16 28.63 -14.30
N GLU A 410 -11.25 28.24 -13.63
CA GLU A 410 -12.59 28.37 -14.20
C GLU A 410 -13.16 29.76 -13.97
N THR A 411 -13.62 30.39 -15.06
CA THR A 411 -14.05 31.81 -15.07
C THR A 411 -15.52 32.00 -14.68
N TYR A 412 -16.27 30.93 -14.43
CA TYR A 412 -17.72 31.02 -14.21
C TYR A 412 -18.16 31.26 -12.75
N GLU A 413 -17.23 31.14 -11.78
CA GLU A 413 -17.51 31.39 -10.37
C GLU A 413 -16.73 32.60 -9.81
N PHE A 414 -17.07 33.82 -10.23
CA PHE A 414 -16.70 35.03 -9.48
C PHE A 414 -17.68 35.20 -8.28
N GLY A 415 -17.55 34.37 -7.28
CA GLY A 415 -18.24 34.53 -6.01
C GLY A 415 -17.24 34.43 -4.84
N PHE A 416 -17.17 35.47 -4.02
CA PHE A 416 -16.57 35.33 -2.68
C PHE A 416 -17.49 34.38 -1.86
N GLY A 417 -17.42 33.08 -2.16
CA GLY A 417 -18.16 32.07 -1.43
C GLY A 417 -17.67 31.96 -0.01
N GLY A 418 -18.44 32.39 0.94
CA GLY A 418 -18.31 32.05 2.36
C GLY A 418 -18.54 30.55 2.52
N GLY A 419 -17.53 29.72 2.21
CA GLY A 419 -17.54 28.29 2.42
C GLY A 419 -16.69 27.95 3.61
N THR A 420 -17.30 27.29 4.57
CA THR A 420 -16.70 26.70 5.75
C THR A 420 -15.36 26.01 5.43
N THR A 421 -14.32 26.45 6.09
CA THR A 421 -12.98 25.82 6.13
C THR A 421 -13.09 24.36 6.59
N PRO A 422 -12.37 23.43 5.95
CA PRO A 422 -12.25 22.04 6.42
C PRO A 422 -11.43 21.91 7.72
#